data_cd5fcb51da82b03bb2409a49aefd9911
#
_entry.id   cd5fcb51da82b03bb2409a49aefd9911
#
_cell.length_a   1.000
_cell.length_b   1.000
_cell.length_c   1.000
_cell.angle_alpha   90.00
_cell.angle_beta   90.00
_cell.angle_gamma   90.00
#
_symmetry.space_group_name_H-M   'P 1'
#
loop_
_entity.id
_entity.type
_entity.pdbx_description
1 polymer ?
#
loop_
_entity_poly.entity_id
_entity_poly.type
_entity_poly.pdbx_seq_one_letter_code
_entity_poly.pdbx_strand_id
1 'polypeptide(L)'
;MNKKHNNSLVWFRRDLRDYDHAALSHALQESNHVFCIFIFDKEILNALKHKEDRRVEFIWESVKELKESLREKKSDLIVTHDLASNAISQAIDEFKIDAIYANRDYEPHAIKRDEAIKNLAIKKNVAFYDFKDQVVFEKNEILTALDKPYTVFTPYKNNYLKKLNQITLPRFDIEPFIKNLAQFKSEPLLSLKDMGFQTTNLHDIKIHTGMKGGKLLVEDFKERMSLYKKTRDFPAIKGVSYLSVHLRFGTVSIRQLFRLALESFNEGSESWLNELIWREFYFQILFHRPDVAFGKAFKKEYELIAFENNPNYFKAWTEGKTGYPIVDAAMRQLNQTGFMHNRLRMIAASFLVKDLLVDWRWGEAYFAEKLIDFDLSANNGGWQWAASTGCDAQPWFRIFNPITQSLRFDPQGKFIKKYIPELYSLDNDEIHAPWLSQKTQKMDYPKPIVDHASQRIKALALYKSVKS
;
A
#
# COMPACT_ATOMS: atom_id res chain seq x y z
N MET A 1 -18.59 -3.56 -36.52
CA MET A 1 -17.17 -3.15 -36.73
C MET A 1 -16.32 -4.38 -36.65
N ASN A 2 -15.35 -4.55 -37.55
CA ASN A 2 -14.40 -5.64 -37.45
C ASN A 2 -13.53 -5.44 -36.22
N LYS A 3 -13.42 -6.49 -35.40
CA LYS A 3 -12.53 -6.48 -34.23
C LYS A 3 -11.07 -6.47 -34.68
N LYS A 4 -10.21 -5.82 -33.87
CA LYS A 4 -8.78 -5.69 -34.15
C LYS A 4 -8.03 -7.04 -33.95
N HIS A 5 -8.52 -7.82 -32.97
CA HIS A 5 -7.93 -9.10 -32.56
C HIS A 5 -8.99 -10.19 -32.50
N ASN A 6 -8.58 -11.44 -32.74
CA ASN A 6 -9.47 -12.57 -32.57
C ASN A 6 -9.46 -13.05 -31.11
N ASN A 7 -8.30 -13.44 -30.59
CA ASN A 7 -8.15 -13.91 -29.23
C ASN A 7 -7.20 -13.00 -28.45
N SER A 8 -7.65 -12.45 -27.34
CA SER A 8 -6.81 -11.62 -26.48
C SER A 8 -6.73 -12.16 -25.07
N LEU A 9 -5.63 -11.88 -24.40
CA LEU A 9 -5.36 -12.24 -23.02
C LEU A 9 -5.30 -11.01 -22.14
N VAL A 10 -6.13 -10.91 -21.10
CA VAL A 10 -6.04 -9.89 -20.06
C VAL A 10 -5.26 -10.47 -18.89
N TRP A 11 -4.12 -9.86 -18.59
CA TRP A 11 -3.26 -10.26 -17.50
C TRP A 11 -3.51 -9.42 -16.25
N PHE A 12 -4.27 -9.99 -15.30
CA PHE A 12 -4.55 -9.39 -13.99
C PHE A 12 -3.34 -9.49 -13.05
N ARG A 13 -3.13 -8.45 -12.22
CA ARG A 13 -2.03 -8.39 -11.24
C ARG A 13 -2.44 -7.65 -9.96
N ARG A 14 -2.31 -6.33 -9.92
CA ARG A 14 -2.72 -5.43 -8.83
C ARG A 14 -4.02 -4.70 -9.18
N ASP A 15 -4.92 -5.37 -9.83
CA ASP A 15 -6.16 -4.83 -10.41
C ASP A 15 -7.28 -5.88 -10.36
N LEU A 16 -7.40 -6.57 -9.19
CA LEU A 16 -8.25 -7.71 -8.95
C LEU A 16 -9.73 -7.35 -8.87
N ARG A 17 -10.25 -6.84 -9.99
CA ARG A 17 -11.66 -6.50 -10.17
C ARG A 17 -12.06 -6.60 -11.64
N ASP A 18 -13.34 -6.85 -11.89
CA ASP A 18 -13.92 -6.96 -13.23
C ASP A 18 -14.86 -5.79 -13.58
N TYR A 19 -14.74 -4.67 -12.89
CA TYR A 19 -15.49 -3.43 -13.16
C TYR A 19 -14.51 -2.24 -13.17
N ASP A 20 -14.84 -1.18 -13.96
CA ASP A 20 -13.99 0.02 -14.11
C ASP A 20 -12.50 -0.34 -14.28
N HIS A 21 -12.23 -1.34 -15.17
CA HIS A 21 -10.91 -1.93 -15.38
C HIS A 21 -10.43 -1.61 -16.80
N ALA A 22 -9.39 -0.79 -16.93
CA ALA A 22 -8.96 -0.25 -18.21
C ALA A 22 -8.58 -1.34 -19.22
N ALA A 23 -7.65 -2.22 -18.90
CA ALA A 23 -7.18 -3.27 -19.81
C ALA A 23 -8.31 -4.23 -20.23
N LEU A 24 -9.17 -4.64 -19.30
CA LEU A 24 -10.29 -5.53 -19.60
C LEU A 24 -11.30 -4.87 -20.54
N SER A 25 -11.67 -3.61 -20.27
CA SER A 25 -12.61 -2.87 -21.10
C SER A 25 -12.09 -2.69 -22.53
N HIS A 26 -10.81 -2.32 -22.70
CA HIS A 26 -10.19 -2.20 -24.02
C HIS A 26 -10.11 -3.56 -24.73
N ALA A 27 -9.68 -4.62 -24.05
CA ALA A 27 -9.63 -5.96 -24.63
C ALA A 27 -11.00 -6.39 -25.15
N LEU A 28 -12.06 -6.23 -24.34
CA LEU A 28 -13.43 -6.59 -24.72
C LEU A 28 -13.98 -5.76 -25.89
N GLN A 29 -13.57 -4.51 -25.99
CA GLN A 29 -13.97 -3.64 -27.12
C GLN A 29 -13.25 -4.03 -28.42
N GLU A 30 -11.98 -4.43 -28.35
CA GLU A 30 -11.09 -4.62 -29.50
C GLU A 30 -11.02 -6.08 -29.98
N SER A 31 -11.50 -7.06 -29.20
CA SER A 31 -11.31 -8.49 -29.48
C SER A 31 -12.61 -9.28 -29.59
N ASN A 32 -12.60 -10.39 -30.36
CA ASN A 32 -13.73 -11.30 -30.46
C ASN A 32 -13.85 -12.20 -29.21
N HIS A 33 -12.70 -12.71 -28.72
CA HIS A 33 -12.64 -13.58 -27.55
C HIS A 33 -11.57 -13.07 -26.59
N VAL A 34 -11.94 -12.82 -25.33
CA VAL A 34 -11.06 -12.30 -24.29
C VAL A 34 -10.90 -13.36 -23.19
N PHE A 35 -9.70 -13.89 -23.05
CA PHE A 35 -9.28 -14.77 -21.96
C PHE A 35 -8.71 -13.93 -20.83
N CYS A 36 -8.91 -14.38 -19.59
CA CYS A 36 -8.40 -13.72 -18.40
C CYS A 36 -7.42 -14.64 -17.66
N ILE A 37 -6.27 -14.10 -17.24
CA ILE A 37 -5.26 -14.84 -16.49
C ILE A 37 -4.79 -14.08 -15.25
N PHE A 38 -4.61 -14.81 -14.15
CA PHE A 38 -3.86 -14.38 -12.98
C PHE A 38 -2.74 -15.39 -12.68
N ILE A 39 -1.56 -14.87 -12.38
CA ILE A 39 -0.37 -15.69 -12.13
C ILE A 39 0.12 -15.43 -10.70
N PHE A 40 0.08 -16.45 -9.85
CA PHE A 40 0.84 -16.47 -8.61
C PHE A 40 2.33 -16.66 -8.98
N ASP A 41 3.03 -15.53 -9.17
CA ASP A 41 4.39 -15.51 -9.74
C ASP A 41 5.40 -16.09 -8.75
N LYS A 42 6.05 -17.19 -9.15
CA LYS A 42 7.07 -17.88 -8.35
C LYS A 42 8.25 -17.00 -7.99
N GLU A 43 8.64 -16.04 -8.84
CA GLU A 43 9.72 -15.10 -8.53
C GLU A 43 9.36 -14.24 -7.31
N ILE A 44 8.10 -13.78 -7.22
CA ILE A 44 7.60 -12.98 -6.10
C ILE A 44 7.39 -13.84 -4.86
N LEU A 45 6.69 -14.97 -5.00
CA LEU A 45 6.28 -15.80 -3.87
C LEU A 45 7.46 -16.51 -3.19
N ASN A 46 8.47 -16.92 -3.97
CA ASN A 46 9.66 -17.56 -3.42
C ASN A 46 10.56 -16.58 -2.63
N ALA A 47 10.49 -15.30 -2.93
CA ALA A 47 11.21 -14.26 -2.19
C ALA A 47 10.60 -13.95 -0.82
N LEU A 48 9.36 -14.39 -0.54
CA LEU A 48 8.70 -14.17 0.74
C LEU A 48 9.27 -15.08 1.84
N LYS A 49 9.69 -14.48 2.96
CA LYS A 49 10.33 -15.17 4.08
C LYS A 49 9.37 -16.09 4.85
N HIS A 50 8.13 -15.66 4.99
CA HIS A 50 7.13 -16.35 5.78
C HIS A 50 6.10 -17.04 4.89
N LYS A 51 5.65 -18.21 5.31
CA LYS A 51 4.59 -18.96 4.59
C LYS A 51 3.19 -18.66 5.13
N GLU A 52 3.09 -18.00 6.27
CA GLU A 52 1.89 -17.36 6.81
C GLU A 52 1.89 -15.87 6.42
N ASP A 53 1.56 -15.56 5.16
CA ASP A 53 1.56 -14.20 4.65
C ASP A 53 0.14 -13.73 4.33
N ARG A 54 -0.37 -12.77 5.11
CA ARG A 54 -1.73 -12.22 4.95
C ARG A 54 -1.98 -11.61 3.58
N ARG A 55 -0.94 -11.12 2.91
CA ARG A 55 -1.04 -10.56 1.55
C ARG A 55 -1.36 -11.66 0.55
N VAL A 56 -0.69 -12.79 0.66
CA VAL A 56 -0.91 -13.96 -0.22
C VAL A 56 -2.32 -14.50 -0.04
N GLU A 57 -2.79 -14.63 1.21
CA GLU A 57 -4.16 -15.06 1.51
C GLU A 57 -5.19 -14.03 1.00
N PHE A 58 -4.98 -12.72 1.21
CA PHE A 58 -5.87 -11.68 0.67
C PHE A 58 -5.95 -11.72 -0.86
N ILE A 59 -4.82 -11.90 -1.55
CA ILE A 59 -4.77 -12.06 -3.00
C ILE A 59 -5.54 -13.31 -3.42
N TRP A 60 -5.30 -14.43 -2.74
CA TRP A 60 -5.95 -15.71 -3.05
C TRP A 60 -7.48 -15.60 -2.95
N GLU A 61 -8.00 -15.04 -1.86
CA GLU A 61 -9.43 -14.78 -1.68
C GLU A 61 -9.99 -13.84 -2.76
N SER A 62 -9.23 -12.79 -3.12
CA SER A 62 -9.63 -11.84 -4.14
C SER A 62 -9.64 -12.46 -5.55
N VAL A 63 -8.68 -13.33 -5.85
CA VAL A 63 -8.62 -14.10 -7.11
C VAL A 63 -9.75 -15.12 -7.19
N LYS A 64 -10.08 -15.77 -6.07
CA LYS A 64 -11.23 -16.67 -5.96
C LYS A 64 -12.53 -15.94 -6.31
N GLU A 65 -12.77 -14.79 -5.70
CA GLU A 65 -13.96 -13.98 -6.00
C GLU A 65 -14.00 -13.52 -7.47
N LEU A 66 -12.86 -13.04 -8.02
CA LEU A 66 -12.78 -12.63 -9.42
C LEU A 66 -13.07 -13.80 -10.37
N LYS A 67 -12.55 -15.00 -10.06
CA LYS A 67 -12.82 -16.22 -10.83
C LYS A 67 -14.31 -16.58 -10.80
N GLU A 68 -14.94 -16.51 -9.64
CA GLU A 68 -16.38 -16.75 -9.48
C GLU A 68 -17.21 -15.71 -10.27
N SER A 69 -16.85 -14.43 -10.20
CA SER A 69 -17.53 -13.37 -10.96
C SER A 69 -17.44 -13.54 -12.47
N LEU A 70 -16.27 -13.98 -12.99
CA LEU A 70 -16.12 -14.27 -14.41
C LEU A 70 -16.93 -15.52 -14.83
N ARG A 71 -17.07 -16.53 -13.95
CA ARG A 71 -17.91 -17.70 -14.17
C ARG A 71 -19.39 -17.35 -14.24
N GLU A 72 -19.88 -16.43 -13.41
CA GLU A 72 -21.24 -15.89 -13.51
C GLU A 72 -21.50 -15.25 -14.88
N LYS A 73 -20.45 -14.69 -15.51
CA LYS A 73 -20.46 -14.10 -16.85
C LYS A 73 -20.18 -15.12 -17.97
N LYS A 74 -20.28 -16.43 -17.66
CA LYS A 74 -20.05 -17.56 -18.60
C LYS A 74 -18.62 -17.63 -19.17
N SER A 75 -17.64 -17.11 -18.44
CA SER A 75 -16.22 -17.20 -18.75
C SER A 75 -15.48 -17.86 -17.59
N ASP A 76 -14.16 -17.76 -17.54
CA ASP A 76 -13.37 -18.22 -16.39
C ASP A 76 -12.09 -17.39 -16.25
N LEU A 77 -11.36 -17.59 -15.14
CA LEU A 77 -10.04 -17.05 -14.90
C LEU A 77 -9.03 -18.20 -14.92
N ILE A 78 -8.05 -18.13 -15.82
CA ILE A 78 -6.87 -19.00 -15.78
C ILE A 78 -6.06 -18.57 -14.55
N VAL A 79 -5.82 -19.51 -13.64
CA VAL A 79 -5.00 -19.25 -12.43
C VAL A 79 -3.88 -20.28 -12.40
N THR A 80 -2.64 -19.80 -12.35
CA THR A 80 -1.46 -20.67 -12.32
C THR A 80 -0.44 -20.18 -11.29
N HIS A 81 0.41 -21.09 -10.82
CA HIS A 81 1.56 -20.83 -9.98
C HIS A 81 2.83 -21.17 -10.75
N ASP A 82 3.37 -20.18 -11.46
CA ASP A 82 4.58 -20.34 -12.29
C ASP A 82 5.30 -18.98 -12.46
N LEU A 83 6.40 -18.96 -13.19
CA LEU A 83 7.00 -17.72 -13.67
C LEU A 83 6.08 -17.03 -14.68
N ALA A 84 5.94 -15.72 -14.60
CA ALA A 84 5.07 -14.96 -15.48
C ALA A 84 5.37 -15.22 -16.98
N SER A 85 6.65 -15.33 -17.35
CA SER A 85 7.08 -15.62 -18.74
C SER A 85 6.61 -16.98 -19.24
N ASN A 86 6.67 -18.02 -18.39
CA ASN A 86 6.24 -19.36 -18.76
C ASN A 86 4.72 -19.43 -18.94
N ALA A 87 3.99 -18.94 -17.94
CA ALA A 87 2.54 -18.96 -17.93
C ALA A 87 1.94 -18.17 -19.12
N ILE A 88 2.47 -16.98 -19.41
CA ILE A 88 2.05 -16.17 -20.56
C ILE A 88 2.40 -16.88 -21.87
N SER A 89 3.61 -17.45 -21.99
CA SER A 89 4.01 -18.20 -23.19
C SER A 89 3.08 -19.39 -23.47
N GLN A 90 2.76 -20.17 -22.43
CA GLN A 90 1.83 -21.28 -22.54
C GLN A 90 0.43 -20.81 -22.95
N ALA A 91 -0.10 -19.76 -22.31
CA ALA A 91 -1.42 -19.24 -22.65
C ALA A 91 -1.48 -18.73 -24.11
N ILE A 92 -0.42 -18.09 -24.61
CA ILE A 92 -0.33 -17.67 -26.03
C ILE A 92 -0.50 -18.88 -26.96
N ASP A 93 0.24 -19.96 -26.69
CA ASP A 93 0.25 -21.13 -27.55
C ASP A 93 -1.07 -21.95 -27.49
N GLU A 94 -1.59 -22.10 -26.26
CA GLU A 94 -2.81 -22.89 -26.00
C GLU A 94 -4.07 -22.21 -26.55
N PHE A 95 -4.25 -20.91 -26.29
CA PHE A 95 -5.45 -20.18 -26.69
C PHE A 95 -5.28 -19.38 -27.99
N LYS A 96 -4.14 -19.52 -28.68
CA LYS A 96 -3.85 -18.81 -29.94
C LYS A 96 -4.02 -17.30 -29.77
N ILE A 97 -3.41 -16.75 -28.71
CA ILE A 97 -3.51 -15.33 -28.36
C ILE A 97 -2.74 -14.49 -29.38
N ASP A 98 -3.37 -13.45 -29.89
CA ASP A 98 -2.79 -12.46 -30.82
C ASP A 98 -2.61 -11.07 -30.18
N ALA A 99 -3.17 -10.84 -28.97
CA ALA A 99 -2.88 -9.63 -28.19
C ALA A 99 -2.95 -9.86 -26.68
N ILE A 100 -2.07 -9.20 -25.93
CA ILE A 100 -2.05 -9.16 -24.47
C ILE A 100 -2.43 -7.75 -24.01
N TYR A 101 -3.30 -7.65 -23.01
CA TYR A 101 -3.75 -6.43 -22.37
C TYR A 101 -3.42 -6.47 -20.89
N ALA A 102 -2.79 -5.41 -20.37
CA ALA A 102 -2.43 -5.32 -18.96
C ALA A 102 -2.55 -3.88 -18.43
N ASN A 103 -2.77 -3.69 -17.14
CA ASN A 103 -2.67 -2.38 -16.53
C ASN A 103 -1.25 -2.12 -16.02
N ARG A 104 -0.71 -0.91 -16.23
CA ARG A 104 0.67 -0.56 -15.87
C ARG A 104 0.94 -0.68 -14.39
N ASP A 105 2.16 -1.06 -14.08
CA ASP A 105 2.74 -0.95 -12.76
C ASP A 105 3.93 0.04 -12.79
N TYR A 106 4.26 0.62 -11.64
CA TYR A 106 5.27 1.68 -11.52
C TYR A 106 6.46 1.27 -10.66
N GLU A 107 6.40 0.10 -10.03
CA GLU A 107 7.51 -0.45 -9.26
C GLU A 107 8.62 -0.96 -10.19
N PRO A 108 9.92 -0.70 -9.91
CA PRO A 108 11.02 -1.05 -10.81
C PRO A 108 11.05 -2.52 -11.22
N HIS A 109 10.80 -3.44 -10.28
CA HIS A 109 10.74 -4.88 -10.59
C HIS A 109 9.57 -5.22 -11.52
N ALA A 110 8.41 -4.59 -11.33
CA ALA A 110 7.25 -4.82 -12.17
C ALA A 110 7.48 -4.26 -13.59
N ILE A 111 8.11 -3.10 -13.73
CA ILE A 111 8.50 -2.53 -15.03
C ILE A 111 9.43 -3.51 -15.76
N LYS A 112 10.46 -4.05 -15.09
CA LYS A 112 11.38 -5.02 -15.67
C LYS A 112 10.68 -6.31 -16.12
N ARG A 113 9.77 -6.83 -15.30
CA ARG A 113 8.95 -8.01 -15.64
C ARG A 113 8.07 -7.73 -16.87
N ASP A 114 7.38 -6.58 -16.89
CA ASP A 114 6.49 -6.20 -17.99
C ASP A 114 7.26 -6.02 -19.30
N GLU A 115 8.48 -5.47 -19.26
CA GLU A 115 9.40 -5.37 -20.40
C GLU A 115 9.78 -6.77 -20.93
N ALA A 116 10.07 -7.72 -20.05
CA ALA A 116 10.38 -9.10 -20.44
C ALA A 116 9.17 -9.76 -21.14
N ILE A 117 7.95 -9.53 -20.66
CA ILE A 117 6.73 -10.04 -21.30
C ILE A 117 6.48 -9.38 -22.65
N LYS A 118 6.70 -8.06 -22.78
CA LYS A 118 6.63 -7.35 -24.07
C LYS A 118 7.59 -7.97 -25.10
N ASN A 119 8.83 -8.24 -24.69
CA ASN A 119 9.82 -8.85 -25.54
C ASN A 119 9.44 -10.31 -25.93
N LEU A 120 8.83 -11.05 -25.02
CA LEU A 120 8.28 -12.39 -25.30
C LEU A 120 7.14 -12.30 -26.35
N ALA A 121 6.21 -11.36 -26.16
CA ALA A 121 5.08 -11.15 -27.07
C ALA A 121 5.58 -10.80 -28.50
N ILE A 122 6.55 -9.88 -28.63
CA ILE A 122 7.18 -9.53 -29.91
C ILE A 122 7.77 -10.78 -30.60
N LYS A 123 8.50 -11.63 -29.87
CA LYS A 123 9.09 -12.87 -30.42
C LYS A 123 8.03 -13.86 -30.91
N LYS A 124 6.84 -13.82 -30.33
CA LYS A 124 5.70 -14.68 -30.72
C LYS A 124 4.73 -14.01 -31.70
N ASN A 125 5.05 -12.82 -32.22
CA ASN A 125 4.17 -12.00 -33.08
C ASN A 125 2.82 -11.66 -32.39
N VAL A 126 2.82 -11.44 -31.09
CA VAL A 126 1.65 -11.07 -30.27
C VAL A 126 1.75 -9.59 -29.93
N ALA A 127 0.68 -8.83 -30.10
CA ALA A 127 0.62 -7.43 -29.70
C ALA A 127 0.58 -7.32 -28.16
N PHE A 128 1.16 -6.23 -27.60
CA PHE A 128 1.08 -5.96 -26.18
C PHE A 128 0.60 -4.52 -25.94
N TYR A 129 -0.49 -4.39 -25.16
CA TYR A 129 -1.09 -3.11 -24.82
C TYR A 129 -1.11 -2.93 -23.31
N ASP A 130 -0.65 -1.76 -22.84
CA ASP A 130 -0.70 -1.42 -21.42
C ASP A 130 -1.46 -0.10 -21.17
N PHE A 131 -2.19 -0.06 -20.05
CA PHE A 131 -3.11 1.02 -19.72
C PHE A 131 -2.85 1.59 -18.33
N LYS A 132 -3.14 2.87 -18.15
CA LYS A 132 -3.18 3.51 -16.85
C LYS A 132 -4.42 3.08 -16.08
N ASP A 133 -4.24 2.56 -14.86
CA ASP A 133 -5.35 2.10 -14.03
C ASP A 133 -5.16 2.36 -12.53
N GLN A 134 -3.93 2.27 -12.01
CA GLN A 134 -3.62 2.41 -10.59
C GLN A 134 -3.59 3.86 -10.08
N VAL A 135 -3.57 4.82 -10.98
CA VAL A 135 -3.48 6.26 -10.72
C VAL A 135 -4.37 7.02 -11.70
N VAL A 136 -4.78 8.25 -11.35
CA VAL A 136 -5.50 9.15 -12.23
C VAL A 136 -4.52 9.87 -13.17
N PHE A 137 -3.41 10.36 -12.62
CA PHE A 137 -2.32 10.91 -13.42
C PHE A 137 -1.03 10.12 -13.21
N GLU A 138 -0.33 9.81 -14.30
CA GLU A 138 0.89 9.01 -14.24
C GLU A 138 2.11 9.75 -14.81
N LYS A 139 3.30 9.27 -14.44
CA LYS A 139 4.58 9.64 -15.06
C LYS A 139 4.75 11.15 -15.19
N ASN A 140 4.71 11.66 -16.43
CA ASN A 140 4.94 13.06 -16.78
C ASN A 140 3.66 13.88 -16.90
N GLU A 141 2.51 13.34 -16.49
CA GLU A 141 1.24 14.06 -16.65
C GLU A 141 1.11 15.25 -15.68
N ILE A 142 1.82 15.25 -14.55
CA ILE A 142 1.86 16.37 -13.59
C ILE A 142 3.30 16.82 -13.41
N LEU A 143 3.71 17.83 -14.17
CA LEU A 143 5.05 18.42 -14.11
C LEU A 143 4.99 19.92 -13.75
N THR A 144 6.11 20.46 -13.33
CA THR A 144 6.29 21.91 -13.15
C THR A 144 6.26 22.64 -14.51
N ALA A 145 6.20 23.96 -14.51
CA ALA A 145 6.28 24.76 -15.73
C ALA A 145 7.63 24.60 -16.52
N LEU A 146 8.63 24.00 -15.90
CA LEU A 146 9.93 23.68 -16.49
C LEU A 146 10.06 22.18 -16.85
N ASP A 147 8.95 21.47 -16.99
CA ASP A 147 8.88 20.03 -17.30
C ASP A 147 9.66 19.14 -16.34
N LYS A 148 9.78 19.55 -15.06
CA LYS A 148 10.44 18.78 -14.00
C LYS A 148 9.40 18.17 -13.04
N PRO A 149 9.69 17.00 -12.45
CA PRO A 149 8.81 16.42 -11.42
C PRO A 149 8.76 17.34 -10.19
N TYR A 150 7.60 17.39 -9.56
CA TYR A 150 7.44 18.04 -8.26
C TYR A 150 8.14 17.24 -7.18
N THR A 151 8.79 17.96 -6.25
CA THR A 151 9.42 17.38 -5.03
C THR A 151 8.77 17.88 -3.75
N VAL A 152 7.75 18.75 -3.87
CA VAL A 152 6.96 19.30 -2.75
C VAL A 152 5.50 19.06 -3.04
N PHE A 153 4.77 18.53 -2.05
CA PHE A 153 3.38 18.10 -2.22
C PHE A 153 2.40 19.23 -2.52
N THR A 154 2.49 20.35 -1.80
CA THR A 154 1.50 21.45 -1.96
C THR A 154 1.44 21.98 -3.40
N PRO A 155 2.53 22.34 -4.06
CA PRO A 155 2.48 22.77 -5.47
C PRO A 155 2.08 21.63 -6.42
N TYR A 156 2.47 20.38 -6.15
CA TYR A 156 2.00 19.20 -6.88
C TYR A 156 0.48 19.09 -6.81
N LYS A 157 -0.07 19.08 -5.60
CA LYS A 157 -1.52 19.01 -5.37
C LYS A 157 -2.28 20.12 -6.10
N ASN A 158 -1.78 21.35 -6.03
CA ASN A 158 -2.46 22.48 -6.67
C ASN A 158 -2.53 22.33 -8.20
N ASN A 159 -1.43 21.89 -8.83
CA ASN A 159 -1.43 21.59 -10.27
C ASN A 159 -2.27 20.35 -10.60
N TYR A 160 -2.22 19.32 -9.75
CA TYR A 160 -3.04 18.12 -9.86
C TYR A 160 -4.54 18.46 -9.89
N LEU A 161 -5.02 19.24 -8.92
CA LEU A 161 -6.43 19.65 -8.81
C LEU A 161 -6.84 20.53 -10.00
N LYS A 162 -5.96 21.46 -10.44
CA LYS A 162 -6.21 22.26 -11.64
C LYS A 162 -6.44 21.37 -12.86
N LYS A 163 -5.61 20.35 -13.06
CA LYS A 163 -5.73 19.42 -14.17
C LYS A 163 -6.92 18.49 -14.02
N LEU A 164 -7.20 18.02 -12.81
CA LEU A 164 -8.35 17.17 -12.51
C LEU A 164 -9.67 17.85 -12.88
N ASN A 165 -9.79 19.16 -12.64
CA ASN A 165 -10.98 19.95 -12.97
C ASN A 165 -11.16 20.16 -14.50
N GLN A 166 -10.15 19.83 -15.30
CA GLN A 166 -10.20 19.96 -16.77
C GLN A 166 -10.54 18.67 -17.49
N ILE A 167 -10.64 17.56 -16.78
CA ILE A 167 -10.92 16.24 -17.34
C ILE A 167 -12.18 15.64 -16.74
N THR A 168 -12.83 14.80 -17.53
CA THR A 168 -13.81 13.84 -17.00
C THR A 168 -13.10 12.55 -16.68
N LEU A 169 -13.22 12.06 -15.43
CA LEU A 169 -12.65 10.78 -15.03
C LEU A 169 -13.29 9.65 -15.84
N PRO A 170 -12.54 8.88 -16.61
CA PRO A 170 -13.08 7.83 -17.44
C PRO A 170 -13.76 6.75 -16.56
N ARG A 171 -14.78 6.12 -17.14
CA ARG A 171 -15.37 4.88 -16.62
C ARG A 171 -15.13 3.80 -17.66
N PHE A 172 -14.50 2.73 -17.22
CA PHE A 172 -14.23 1.57 -18.07
C PHE A 172 -15.30 0.51 -17.84
N ASP A 173 -16.47 0.77 -18.45
CA ASP A 173 -17.61 -0.14 -18.37
C ASP A 173 -17.36 -1.37 -19.25
N ILE A 174 -17.59 -2.55 -18.70
CA ILE A 174 -17.45 -3.83 -19.41
C ILE A 174 -18.79 -4.43 -19.82
N GLU A 175 -19.90 -4.03 -19.17
CA GLU A 175 -21.20 -4.66 -19.36
C GLU A 175 -21.66 -4.72 -20.82
N PRO A 176 -21.50 -3.68 -21.66
CA PRO A 176 -21.91 -3.75 -23.06
C PRO A 176 -21.12 -4.78 -23.89
N PHE A 177 -19.98 -5.22 -23.41
CA PHE A 177 -19.02 -6.05 -24.14
C PHE A 177 -18.78 -7.44 -23.54
N ILE A 178 -19.49 -7.81 -22.46
CA ILE A 178 -19.34 -9.09 -21.73
C ILE A 178 -19.44 -10.31 -22.67
N LYS A 179 -20.24 -10.22 -23.73
CA LYS A 179 -20.39 -11.30 -24.74
C LYS A 179 -19.07 -11.66 -25.43
N ASN A 180 -18.07 -10.78 -25.38
CA ASN A 180 -16.74 -11.01 -25.96
C ASN A 180 -15.77 -11.68 -24.96
N LEU A 181 -16.20 -11.97 -23.73
CA LEU A 181 -15.46 -12.88 -22.86
C LEU A 181 -15.44 -14.28 -23.48
N ALA A 182 -14.28 -14.92 -23.51
CA ALA A 182 -14.14 -16.26 -24.01
C ALA A 182 -14.90 -17.25 -23.12
N GLN A 183 -15.71 -18.12 -23.74
CA GLN A 183 -16.41 -19.19 -23.03
C GLN A 183 -15.50 -20.42 -22.94
N PHE A 184 -14.96 -20.65 -21.78
CA PHE A 184 -14.09 -21.80 -21.50
C PHE A 184 -14.18 -22.17 -20.02
N LYS A 185 -13.63 -23.31 -19.65
CA LYS A 185 -13.48 -23.76 -18.28
C LYS A 185 -11.99 -23.99 -18.03
N SER A 186 -11.44 -23.28 -17.05
CA SER A 186 -10.07 -23.51 -16.61
C SER A 186 -10.01 -24.50 -15.44
N GLU A 187 -8.79 -24.90 -15.08
CA GLU A 187 -8.52 -25.72 -13.91
C GLU A 187 -9.07 -25.10 -12.61
N PRO A 188 -9.38 -25.92 -11.62
CA PRO A 188 -9.73 -25.46 -10.28
C PRO A 188 -8.69 -24.50 -9.71
N LEU A 189 -9.12 -23.59 -8.84
CA LEU A 189 -8.19 -22.70 -8.14
C LEU A 189 -7.25 -23.52 -7.26
N LEU A 190 -5.94 -23.31 -7.40
CA LEU A 190 -4.91 -23.88 -6.53
C LEU A 190 -5.15 -23.43 -5.07
N SER A 191 -4.98 -24.34 -4.12
CA SER A 191 -5.03 -23.98 -2.71
C SER A 191 -3.76 -23.23 -2.28
N LEU A 192 -3.83 -22.50 -1.17
CA LEU A 192 -2.64 -21.88 -0.55
C LEU A 192 -1.54 -22.93 -0.30
N LYS A 193 -1.94 -24.14 0.14
CA LYS A 193 -1.03 -25.25 0.42
C LYS A 193 -0.30 -25.74 -0.84
N ASP A 194 -0.97 -25.81 -1.99
CA ASP A 194 -0.35 -26.20 -3.27
C ASP A 194 0.74 -25.20 -3.70
N MET A 195 0.61 -23.94 -3.27
CA MET A 195 1.59 -22.88 -3.50
C MET A 195 2.65 -22.78 -2.37
N GLY A 196 2.58 -23.67 -1.36
CA GLY A 196 3.50 -23.69 -0.21
C GLY A 196 3.21 -22.66 0.87
N PHE A 197 1.98 -22.12 0.93
CA PHE A 197 1.53 -21.16 1.93
C PHE A 197 0.52 -21.77 2.89
N GLN A 198 0.33 -21.09 4.04
CA GLN A 198 -0.63 -21.45 5.07
C GLN A 198 -1.68 -20.35 5.20
N THR A 199 -2.84 -20.70 5.73
CA THR A 199 -3.85 -19.74 6.15
C THR A 199 -3.33 -18.92 7.34
N THR A 200 -3.76 -17.66 7.40
CA THR A 200 -3.40 -16.73 8.47
C THR A 200 -4.61 -16.45 9.37
N ASN A 201 -4.50 -15.46 10.23
CA ASN A 201 -5.63 -14.97 11.02
C ASN A 201 -6.48 -13.89 10.30
N LEU A 202 -6.46 -13.85 8.97
CA LEU A 202 -7.10 -12.79 8.19
C LEU A 202 -8.60 -12.64 8.48
N HIS A 203 -9.30 -13.77 8.64
CA HIS A 203 -10.72 -13.78 9.01
C HIS A 203 -10.98 -13.34 10.44
N ASP A 204 -10.11 -13.72 11.39
CA ASP A 204 -10.25 -13.39 12.81
C ASP A 204 -10.11 -11.88 13.04
N ILE A 205 -9.22 -11.22 12.29
CA ILE A 205 -9.01 -9.77 12.35
C ILE A 205 -10.02 -8.98 11.51
N LYS A 206 -11.02 -9.67 10.92
CA LYS A 206 -12.14 -9.08 10.16
C LYS A 206 -11.71 -8.19 8.99
N ILE A 207 -10.64 -8.55 8.29
CA ILE A 207 -10.29 -7.89 7.04
C ILE A 207 -11.18 -8.46 5.94
N HIS A 208 -12.00 -7.59 5.37
CA HIS A 208 -12.82 -7.93 4.20
C HIS A 208 -11.92 -8.06 2.98
N THR A 209 -12.13 -9.09 2.16
CA THR A 209 -11.32 -9.39 0.98
C THR A 209 -12.11 -9.14 -0.31
N GLY A 210 -11.40 -9.07 -1.43
CA GLY A 210 -11.99 -9.00 -2.76
C GLY A 210 -12.78 -7.73 -3.07
N MET A 211 -13.53 -7.76 -4.15
CA MET A 211 -14.39 -6.66 -4.61
C MET A 211 -15.54 -6.38 -3.64
N LYS A 212 -16.16 -7.44 -3.11
CA LYS A 212 -17.27 -7.32 -2.12
C LYS A 212 -16.78 -6.64 -0.86
N GLY A 213 -15.59 -7.02 -0.35
CA GLY A 213 -14.98 -6.37 0.79
C GLY A 213 -14.67 -4.91 0.54
N GLY A 214 -14.11 -4.58 -0.63
CA GLY A 214 -13.87 -3.21 -1.04
C GLY A 214 -15.15 -2.38 -1.11
N LYS A 215 -16.22 -2.93 -1.70
CA LYS A 215 -17.53 -2.27 -1.79
C LYS A 215 -18.11 -1.99 -0.40
N LEU A 216 -18.09 -2.97 0.51
CA LEU A 216 -18.57 -2.78 1.88
C LEU A 216 -17.82 -1.64 2.60
N LEU A 217 -16.51 -1.55 2.44
CA LEU A 217 -15.71 -0.47 3.05
C LEU A 217 -15.97 0.89 2.40
N VAL A 218 -16.23 0.94 1.10
CA VAL A 218 -16.59 2.19 0.41
C VAL A 218 -17.92 2.72 0.93
N GLU A 219 -18.95 1.86 1.05
CA GLU A 219 -20.27 2.26 1.56
C GLU A 219 -20.18 2.68 3.04
N ASP A 220 -19.48 1.89 3.88
CA ASP A 220 -19.24 2.25 5.29
C ASP A 220 -18.50 3.59 5.44
N PHE A 221 -17.51 3.84 4.60
CA PHE A 221 -16.76 5.09 4.66
C PHE A 221 -17.55 6.29 4.15
N LYS A 222 -18.41 6.11 3.16
CA LYS A 222 -19.28 7.15 2.63
C LYS A 222 -20.12 7.80 3.72
N GLU A 223 -20.70 7.00 4.63
CA GLU A 223 -21.51 7.48 5.75
C GLU A 223 -20.75 8.41 6.73
N ARG A 224 -19.45 8.24 6.87
CA ARG A 224 -18.61 8.97 7.84
C ARG A 224 -17.52 9.84 7.22
N MET A 225 -17.43 9.90 5.89
CA MET A 225 -16.41 10.66 5.15
C MET A 225 -16.42 12.16 5.51
N SER A 226 -17.60 12.73 5.78
CA SER A 226 -17.72 14.14 6.19
C SER A 226 -16.97 14.45 7.50
N LEU A 227 -16.80 13.47 8.38
CA LEU A 227 -16.06 13.59 9.64
C LEU A 227 -14.57 13.29 9.51
N TYR A 228 -14.10 12.84 8.35
CA TYR A 228 -12.74 12.35 8.16
C TYR A 228 -11.67 13.33 8.65
N LYS A 229 -11.77 14.61 8.32
CA LYS A 229 -10.80 15.64 8.78
C LYS A 229 -10.67 15.69 10.30
N LYS A 230 -11.76 15.47 11.03
CA LYS A 230 -11.80 15.52 12.49
C LYS A 230 -11.35 14.22 13.16
N THR A 231 -11.54 13.08 12.49
CA THR A 231 -11.37 11.76 13.12
C THR A 231 -10.13 11.00 12.64
N ARG A 232 -9.57 11.37 11.49
CA ARG A 232 -8.49 10.64 10.80
C ARG A 232 -7.22 10.41 11.61
N ASP A 233 -6.97 11.23 12.62
CA ASP A 233 -5.73 11.19 13.40
C ASP A 233 -5.84 10.35 14.69
N PHE A 234 -7.03 9.87 15.04
CA PHE A 234 -7.30 9.17 16.29
C PHE A 234 -7.41 7.66 16.07
N PRO A 235 -6.39 6.86 16.45
CA PRO A 235 -6.36 5.42 16.15
C PRO A 235 -7.42 4.60 16.92
N ALA A 236 -7.95 5.13 18.02
CA ALA A 236 -9.04 4.51 18.78
C ALA A 236 -10.43 4.72 18.13
N ILE A 237 -10.53 5.60 17.13
CA ILE A 237 -11.78 5.93 16.43
C ILE A 237 -11.80 5.28 15.06
N LYS A 238 -12.95 4.78 14.61
CA LYS A 238 -13.16 4.33 13.23
C LYS A 238 -13.20 5.54 12.27
N GLY A 239 -12.07 6.26 12.14
CA GLY A 239 -11.98 7.52 11.39
C GLY A 239 -11.47 7.38 9.96
N VAL A 240 -10.66 6.35 9.65
CA VAL A 240 -10.04 6.15 8.34
C VAL A 240 -10.89 5.27 7.43
N SER A 241 -10.59 5.26 6.12
CA SER A 241 -11.38 4.50 5.13
C SER A 241 -11.13 2.99 5.16
N TYR A 242 -9.99 2.54 5.65
CA TYR A 242 -9.50 1.14 5.59
C TYR A 242 -9.34 0.58 4.16
N LEU A 243 -9.29 1.43 3.14
CA LEU A 243 -9.23 1.04 1.73
C LEU A 243 -7.79 0.80 1.20
N SER A 244 -6.76 0.97 2.03
CA SER A 244 -5.37 0.88 1.57
C SER A 244 -5.00 -0.47 0.97
N VAL A 245 -5.45 -1.58 1.56
CA VAL A 245 -5.23 -2.92 1.00
C VAL A 245 -5.97 -3.14 -0.31
N HIS A 246 -7.19 -2.61 -0.42
CA HIS A 246 -7.98 -2.69 -1.65
C HIS A 246 -7.38 -1.85 -2.78
N LEU A 247 -6.79 -0.69 -2.45
CA LEU A 247 -6.03 0.12 -3.40
C LEU A 247 -4.72 -0.56 -3.80
N ARG A 248 -4.06 -1.27 -2.86
CA ARG A 248 -2.83 -2.02 -3.17
C ARG A 248 -3.08 -3.12 -4.19
N PHE A 249 -4.15 -3.90 -4.03
CA PHE A 249 -4.46 -5.04 -4.89
C PHE A 249 -5.53 -4.76 -5.96
N GLY A 250 -6.00 -3.50 -6.02
CA GLY A 250 -6.90 -3.04 -7.08
C GLY A 250 -8.29 -3.69 -7.06
N THR A 251 -8.76 -4.18 -5.91
CA THR A 251 -10.13 -4.67 -5.73
C THR A 251 -11.16 -3.54 -5.67
N VAL A 252 -10.67 -2.28 -5.60
CA VAL A 252 -11.45 -1.06 -5.82
C VAL A 252 -10.77 -0.19 -6.88
N SER A 253 -11.57 0.55 -7.66
CA SER A 253 -11.05 1.50 -8.65
C SER A 253 -10.65 2.81 -7.98
N ILE A 254 -9.44 3.29 -8.21
CA ILE A 254 -8.99 4.62 -7.76
C ILE A 254 -9.88 5.72 -8.34
N ARG A 255 -10.32 5.60 -9.60
CA ARG A 255 -11.20 6.56 -10.25
C ARG A 255 -12.57 6.64 -9.57
N GLN A 256 -13.09 5.50 -9.09
CA GLN A 256 -14.33 5.46 -8.28
C GLN A 256 -14.15 6.25 -6.98
N LEU A 257 -13.01 6.12 -6.30
CA LEU A 257 -12.75 6.82 -5.05
C LEU A 257 -12.59 8.34 -5.26
N PHE A 258 -11.94 8.75 -6.35
CA PHE A 258 -11.87 10.17 -6.72
C PHE A 258 -13.27 10.73 -7.03
N ARG A 259 -14.12 10.02 -7.79
CA ARG A 259 -15.50 10.43 -8.04
C ARG A 259 -16.27 10.59 -6.73
N LEU A 260 -16.18 9.60 -5.84
CA LEU A 260 -16.83 9.65 -4.52
C LEU A 260 -16.39 10.88 -3.69
N ALA A 261 -15.10 11.21 -3.68
CA ALA A 261 -14.59 12.37 -2.97
C ALA A 261 -15.09 13.70 -3.54
N LEU A 262 -15.35 13.75 -4.85
CA LEU A 262 -15.79 14.95 -5.58
C LEU A 262 -17.31 15.13 -5.55
N GLU A 263 -18.10 14.05 -5.45
CA GLU A 263 -19.57 14.09 -5.45
C GLU A 263 -20.16 14.82 -4.23
N SER A 264 -19.52 14.72 -3.07
CA SER A 264 -20.00 15.29 -1.81
C SER A 264 -18.93 16.18 -1.20
N PHE A 265 -18.58 17.29 -1.88
CA PHE A 265 -17.46 18.13 -1.49
C PHE A 265 -17.72 18.86 -0.16
N ASN A 266 -16.94 18.48 0.85
CA ASN A 266 -16.93 19.05 2.19
C ASN A 266 -15.52 18.92 2.78
N GLU A 267 -15.26 19.49 3.97
CA GLU A 267 -13.93 19.44 4.60
C GLU A 267 -13.38 18.02 4.81
N GLY A 268 -14.24 17.05 5.05
CA GLY A 268 -13.85 15.65 5.25
C GLY A 268 -13.43 15.02 3.93
N SER A 269 -14.27 15.14 2.88
CA SER A 269 -13.97 14.59 1.56
C SER A 269 -12.77 15.27 0.90
N GLU A 270 -12.61 16.59 1.06
CA GLU A 270 -11.42 17.31 0.62
C GLU A 270 -10.15 16.80 1.30
N SER A 271 -10.20 16.60 2.63
CA SER A 271 -9.10 16.04 3.38
C SER A 271 -8.75 14.63 2.91
N TRP A 272 -9.75 13.80 2.60
CA TRP A 272 -9.53 12.45 2.08
C TRP A 272 -9.01 12.45 0.64
N LEU A 273 -9.53 13.32 -0.22
CA LEU A 273 -9.01 13.52 -1.58
C LEU A 273 -7.51 13.86 -1.57
N ASN A 274 -7.08 14.69 -0.63
CA ASN A 274 -5.66 15.01 -0.45
C ASN A 274 -4.82 13.75 -0.16
N GLU A 275 -5.35 12.76 0.58
CA GLU A 275 -4.62 11.50 0.84
C GLU A 275 -4.53 10.62 -0.41
N LEU A 276 -5.57 10.61 -1.27
CA LEU A 276 -5.50 9.94 -2.56
C LEU A 276 -4.44 10.60 -3.48
N ILE A 277 -4.35 11.93 -3.45
CA ILE A 277 -3.33 12.68 -4.20
C ILE A 277 -1.92 12.44 -3.61
N TRP A 278 -1.77 12.32 -2.27
CA TRP A 278 -0.50 11.93 -1.64
C TRP A 278 -0.01 10.57 -2.14
N ARG A 279 -0.91 9.59 -2.28
CA ARG A 279 -0.56 8.29 -2.84
C ARG A 279 0.02 8.45 -4.26
N GLU A 280 -0.61 9.22 -5.13
CA GLU A 280 -0.12 9.45 -6.50
C GLU A 280 1.17 10.28 -6.54
N PHE A 281 1.36 11.20 -5.60
CA PHE A 281 2.62 11.91 -5.46
C PHE A 281 3.79 10.96 -5.20
N TYR A 282 3.62 9.97 -4.32
CA TYR A 282 4.66 8.97 -4.08
C TYR A 282 4.88 8.04 -5.29
N PHE A 283 3.85 7.72 -6.07
CA PHE A 283 4.02 7.01 -7.35
C PHE A 283 4.87 7.82 -8.33
N GLN A 284 4.62 9.12 -8.43
CA GLN A 284 5.41 10.01 -9.28
C GLN A 284 6.87 10.08 -8.80
N ILE A 285 7.10 10.21 -7.48
CA ILE A 285 8.45 10.22 -6.92
C ILE A 285 9.19 8.93 -7.27
N LEU A 286 8.56 7.77 -7.05
CA LEU A 286 9.16 6.47 -7.38
C LEU A 286 9.49 6.33 -8.87
N PHE A 287 8.61 6.80 -9.74
CA PHE A 287 8.82 6.75 -11.20
C PHE A 287 10.03 7.59 -11.64
N HIS A 288 10.18 8.83 -11.11
CA HIS A 288 11.29 9.73 -11.48
C HIS A 288 12.59 9.46 -10.71
N ARG A 289 12.50 8.77 -9.57
CA ARG A 289 13.63 8.44 -8.70
C ARG A 289 13.57 6.95 -8.32
N PRO A 290 13.73 6.05 -9.32
CA PRO A 290 13.67 4.61 -9.05
C PRO A 290 14.79 4.13 -8.12
N ASP A 291 15.87 4.88 -7.97
CA ASP A 291 16.97 4.62 -7.04
C ASP A 291 16.52 4.56 -5.57
N VAL A 292 15.46 5.28 -5.18
CA VAL A 292 14.94 5.22 -3.81
C VAL A 292 14.37 3.83 -3.47
N ALA A 293 13.87 3.10 -4.45
CA ALA A 293 13.40 1.71 -4.29
C ALA A 293 14.51 0.74 -3.86
N PHE A 294 15.77 1.13 -4.09
CA PHE A 294 16.96 0.33 -3.76
C PHE A 294 17.70 0.88 -2.52
N GLY A 295 16.97 1.56 -1.65
CA GLY A 295 17.48 2.04 -0.37
C GLY A 295 18.28 3.34 -0.46
N LYS A 296 18.26 4.07 -1.58
CA LYS A 296 18.90 5.39 -1.65
C LYS A 296 18.03 6.46 -0.99
N ALA A 297 18.67 7.38 -0.27
CA ALA A 297 17.98 8.57 0.24
C ALA A 297 17.64 9.50 -0.92
N PHE A 298 16.44 10.10 -0.89
CA PHE A 298 16.03 11.09 -1.89
C PHE A 298 16.96 12.31 -1.84
N LYS A 299 17.32 12.78 -0.64
CA LYS A 299 18.32 13.82 -0.39
C LYS A 299 19.67 13.18 -0.14
N LYS A 300 20.56 13.29 -1.10
CA LYS A 300 21.86 12.58 -1.13
C LYS A 300 22.75 12.85 0.08
N GLU A 301 22.71 14.06 0.63
CA GLU A 301 23.49 14.43 1.81
C GLU A 301 23.21 13.53 3.02
N TYR A 302 22.01 12.98 3.13
CA TYR A 302 21.63 12.11 4.23
C TYR A 302 22.04 10.63 4.07
N GLU A 303 22.66 10.25 2.96
CA GLU A 303 23.34 8.95 2.83
C GLU A 303 24.52 8.81 3.81
N LEU A 304 25.06 9.93 4.24
CA LEU A 304 26.25 9.97 5.13
C LEU A 304 25.89 9.88 6.61
N ILE A 305 24.61 9.78 6.97
CA ILE A 305 24.20 9.65 8.38
C ILE A 305 24.72 8.33 8.94
N ALA A 306 25.59 8.41 9.94
CA ALA A 306 26.12 7.25 10.65
C ALA A 306 25.20 6.87 11.83
N PHE A 307 24.09 6.18 11.52
CA PHE A 307 23.18 5.67 12.55
C PHE A 307 23.88 4.69 13.50
N GLU A 308 23.54 4.70 14.79
CA GLU A 308 24.09 3.78 15.81
C GLU A 308 23.70 2.31 15.53
N ASN A 309 22.52 2.07 14.97
CA ASN A 309 22.03 0.76 14.54
C ASN A 309 22.09 -0.32 15.63
N ASN A 310 21.69 0.01 16.86
CA ASN A 310 21.69 -0.96 17.96
C ASN A 310 20.63 -2.06 17.72
N PRO A 311 21.05 -3.34 17.55
CA PRO A 311 20.11 -4.44 17.23
C PRO A 311 19.15 -4.75 18.38
N ASN A 312 19.51 -4.49 19.64
CA ASN A 312 18.64 -4.71 20.78
C ASN A 312 17.50 -3.66 20.80
N TYR A 313 17.80 -2.41 20.44
CA TYR A 313 16.79 -1.37 20.31
C TYR A 313 15.83 -1.69 19.16
N PHE A 314 16.35 -2.12 18.01
CA PHE A 314 15.52 -2.57 16.89
C PHE A 314 14.63 -3.74 17.26
N LYS A 315 15.16 -4.75 17.95
CA LYS A 315 14.39 -5.90 18.45
C LYS A 315 13.27 -5.47 19.39
N ALA A 316 13.57 -4.63 20.38
CA ALA A 316 12.57 -4.12 21.32
C ALA A 316 11.45 -3.34 20.58
N TRP A 317 11.81 -2.54 19.57
CA TRP A 317 10.86 -1.82 18.74
C TRP A 317 9.98 -2.79 17.92
N THR A 318 10.56 -3.79 17.26
CA THR A 318 9.80 -4.76 16.47
C THR A 318 8.85 -5.59 17.33
N GLU A 319 9.21 -5.90 18.59
CA GLU A 319 8.40 -6.65 19.52
C GLU A 319 7.35 -5.80 20.28
N GLY A 320 7.37 -4.46 20.13
CA GLY A 320 6.52 -3.55 20.90
C GLY A 320 6.80 -3.61 22.40
N LYS A 321 8.10 -3.48 22.74
CA LYS A 321 8.67 -3.54 24.10
C LYS A 321 9.64 -2.39 24.38
N THR A 322 9.38 -1.22 23.81
CA THR A 322 10.26 -0.05 23.98
C THR A 322 10.08 0.65 25.34
N GLY A 323 8.97 0.36 26.03
CA GLY A 323 8.55 1.08 27.21
C GLY A 323 7.81 2.40 26.93
N TYR A 324 7.55 2.71 25.66
CA TYR A 324 6.72 3.85 25.23
C TYR A 324 5.38 3.33 24.70
N PRO A 325 4.28 3.42 25.49
CA PRO A 325 3.05 2.69 25.20
C PRO A 325 2.43 2.93 23.82
N ILE A 326 2.44 4.16 23.32
CA ILE A 326 1.87 4.45 22.00
C ILE A 326 2.67 3.80 20.85
N VAL A 327 4.00 3.71 21.00
CA VAL A 327 4.89 3.04 20.05
C VAL A 327 4.68 1.53 20.13
N ASP A 328 4.67 0.98 21.35
CA ASP A 328 4.51 -0.45 21.59
C ASP A 328 3.13 -0.95 21.12
N ALA A 329 2.06 -0.20 21.41
CA ALA A 329 0.72 -0.51 20.92
C ALA A 329 0.64 -0.50 19.39
N ALA A 330 1.32 0.45 18.73
CA ALA A 330 1.40 0.54 17.28
C ALA A 330 2.09 -0.69 16.68
N MET A 331 3.23 -1.10 17.24
CA MET A 331 3.98 -2.25 16.76
C MET A 331 3.26 -3.57 17.03
N ARG A 332 2.60 -3.71 18.18
CA ARG A 332 1.75 -4.86 18.47
C ARG A 332 0.54 -4.93 17.56
N GLN A 333 -0.11 -3.80 17.22
CA GLN A 333 -1.16 -3.76 16.20
C GLN A 333 -0.64 -4.30 14.86
N LEU A 334 0.51 -3.80 14.39
CA LEU A 334 1.10 -4.25 13.14
C LEU A 334 1.33 -5.76 13.12
N ASN A 335 1.96 -6.29 14.18
CA ASN A 335 2.29 -7.71 14.27
C ASN A 335 1.04 -8.60 14.31
N GLN A 336 0.02 -8.19 15.04
CA GLN A 336 -1.22 -8.97 15.21
C GLN A 336 -2.11 -8.93 13.97
N THR A 337 -2.12 -7.79 13.24
CA THR A 337 -3.15 -7.54 12.22
C THR A 337 -2.61 -7.29 10.81
N GLY A 338 -1.31 -7.02 10.66
CA GLY A 338 -0.76 -6.53 9.39
C GLY A 338 -1.21 -5.11 9.02
N PHE A 339 -1.99 -4.44 9.86
CA PHE A 339 -2.44 -3.06 9.68
C PHE A 339 -1.85 -2.15 10.75
N MET A 340 -1.53 -0.92 10.36
CA MET A 340 -1.18 0.15 11.29
C MET A 340 -1.80 1.46 10.82
N HIS A 341 -2.46 2.16 11.73
CA HIS A 341 -3.05 3.47 11.48
C HIS A 341 -1.98 4.49 11.03
N ASN A 342 -2.27 5.36 10.05
CA ASN A 342 -1.26 6.28 9.48
C ASN A 342 -0.54 7.13 10.54
N ARG A 343 -1.27 7.71 11.52
CA ARG A 343 -0.65 8.50 12.59
C ARG A 343 0.37 7.69 13.39
N LEU A 344 0.09 6.42 13.60
CA LEU A 344 0.98 5.51 14.32
C LEU A 344 2.21 5.12 13.49
N ARG A 345 2.06 4.97 12.17
CA ARG A 345 3.23 4.77 11.28
C ARG A 345 4.21 5.93 11.41
N MET A 346 3.72 7.16 11.44
CA MET A 346 4.56 8.35 11.64
C MET A 346 5.25 8.36 13.01
N ILE A 347 4.52 8.02 14.08
CA ILE A 347 5.07 8.00 15.44
C ILE A 347 6.11 6.90 15.60
N ALA A 348 5.79 5.66 15.17
CA ALA A 348 6.67 4.51 15.28
C ALA A 348 7.95 4.67 14.44
N ALA A 349 7.83 5.22 13.21
CA ALA A 349 8.98 5.48 12.35
C ALA A 349 9.86 6.62 12.89
N SER A 350 9.24 7.72 13.36
CA SER A 350 9.99 8.81 13.99
C SER A 350 10.77 8.32 15.23
N PHE A 351 10.14 7.47 16.06
CA PHE A 351 10.77 6.91 17.25
C PHE A 351 11.97 6.03 16.89
N LEU A 352 11.83 5.12 15.92
CA LEU A 352 12.94 4.28 15.48
C LEU A 352 14.14 5.11 15.03
N VAL A 353 13.89 6.12 14.19
CA VAL A 353 14.96 6.88 13.54
C VAL A 353 15.56 7.95 14.45
N LYS A 354 14.75 8.62 15.28
CA LYS A 354 15.15 9.82 16.03
C LYS A 354 15.42 9.54 17.51
N ASP A 355 14.77 8.53 18.10
CA ASP A 355 14.98 8.17 19.49
C ASP A 355 15.89 6.94 19.62
N LEU A 356 15.73 5.94 18.75
CA LEU A 356 16.60 4.76 18.79
C LEU A 356 17.84 4.87 17.90
N LEU A 357 17.93 5.91 17.06
CA LEU A 357 19.04 6.17 16.13
C LEU A 357 19.34 4.95 15.24
N VAL A 358 18.28 4.28 14.80
CA VAL A 358 18.35 3.14 13.87
C VAL A 358 18.02 3.62 12.46
N ASP A 359 18.78 3.12 11.49
CA ASP A 359 18.59 3.42 10.08
C ASP A 359 17.15 3.12 9.64
N TRP A 360 16.53 4.08 8.99
CA TRP A 360 15.15 3.99 8.50
C TRP A 360 14.92 2.79 7.58
N ARG A 361 15.95 2.32 6.86
CA ARG A 361 15.88 1.16 5.97
C ARG A 361 15.53 -0.13 6.70
N TRP A 362 15.96 -0.27 7.96
CA TRP A 362 15.57 -1.42 8.79
C TRP A 362 14.09 -1.43 9.09
N GLY A 363 13.55 -0.27 9.43
CA GLY A 363 12.11 -0.11 9.69
C GLY A 363 11.27 -0.25 8.41
N GLU A 364 11.73 0.32 7.28
CA GLU A 364 11.10 0.17 5.97
C GLU A 364 10.97 -1.32 5.58
N ALA A 365 12.05 -2.08 5.72
CA ALA A 365 12.07 -3.51 5.44
C ALA A 365 11.13 -4.29 6.36
N TYR A 366 11.07 -3.94 7.65
CA TYR A 366 10.14 -4.57 8.59
C TYR A 366 8.68 -4.29 8.24
N PHE A 367 8.35 -3.05 7.88
CA PHE A 367 7.00 -2.69 7.42
C PHE A 367 6.66 -3.39 6.09
N ALA A 368 7.61 -3.50 5.17
CA ALA A 368 7.42 -4.23 3.92
C ALA A 368 7.09 -5.71 4.15
N GLU A 369 7.63 -6.31 5.22
CA GLU A 369 7.34 -7.69 5.59
C GLU A 369 5.98 -7.86 6.28
N LYS A 370 5.59 -6.91 7.16
CA LYS A 370 4.42 -7.06 8.04
C LYS A 370 3.13 -6.45 7.52
N LEU A 371 3.21 -5.34 6.74
CA LEU A 371 2.02 -4.64 6.27
C LEU A 371 1.27 -5.42 5.19
N ILE A 372 -0.02 -5.64 5.40
CA ILE A 372 -0.91 -6.24 4.40
C ILE A 372 -1.14 -5.30 3.21
N ASP A 373 -1.11 -3.99 3.45
CA ASP A 373 -1.27 -2.95 2.45
C ASP A 373 0.07 -2.43 1.91
N PHE A 374 1.14 -3.20 2.05
CA PHE A 374 2.47 -2.79 1.60
C PHE A 374 2.44 -2.33 0.14
N ASP A 375 2.77 -1.07 -0.08
CA ASP A 375 3.01 -0.44 -1.38
C ASP A 375 4.37 0.24 -1.33
N LEU A 376 5.26 -0.11 -2.25
CA LEU A 376 6.65 0.34 -2.22
C LEU A 376 6.74 1.87 -2.25
N SER A 377 5.93 2.55 -3.07
CA SER A 377 5.96 4.00 -3.21
C SER A 377 5.57 4.71 -1.91
N ALA A 378 4.46 4.27 -1.29
CA ALA A 378 3.94 4.86 -0.06
C ALA A 378 4.81 4.49 1.16
N ASN A 379 5.31 3.25 1.23
CA ASN A 379 6.17 2.80 2.33
C ASN A 379 7.50 3.55 2.32
N ASN A 380 8.20 3.57 1.18
CA ASN A 380 9.46 4.29 1.01
C ASN A 380 9.29 5.80 1.27
N GLY A 381 8.29 6.42 0.64
CA GLY A 381 8.00 7.83 0.82
C GLY A 381 7.69 8.19 2.28
N GLY A 382 6.89 7.38 2.97
CA GLY A 382 6.54 7.57 4.39
C GLY A 382 7.72 7.41 5.34
N TRP A 383 8.57 6.40 5.11
CA TRP A 383 9.78 6.20 5.90
C TRP A 383 10.79 7.32 5.72
N GLN A 384 11.05 7.72 4.48
CA GLN A 384 11.95 8.84 4.20
C GLN A 384 11.38 10.19 4.68
N TRP A 385 10.05 10.33 4.69
CA TRP A 385 9.41 11.50 5.32
C TRP A 385 9.72 11.57 6.82
N ALA A 386 9.54 10.47 7.55
CA ALA A 386 9.81 10.38 8.99
C ALA A 386 11.30 10.55 9.31
N ALA A 387 12.16 9.97 8.47
CA ALA A 387 13.61 10.07 8.57
C ALA A 387 14.17 11.43 8.13
N SER A 388 13.36 12.33 7.57
CA SER A 388 13.77 13.62 7.01
C SER A 388 14.69 13.53 5.78
N THR A 389 14.84 12.35 5.19
CA THR A 389 15.72 12.06 4.04
C THR A 389 14.99 12.16 2.70
N GLY A 390 13.64 12.24 2.72
CA GLY A 390 12.76 12.18 1.56
C GLY A 390 12.46 13.52 0.90
N CYS A 391 11.66 13.44 -0.17
CA CYS A 391 11.00 14.60 -0.75
C CYS A 391 9.93 15.12 0.22
N ASP A 392 9.76 16.44 0.29
CA ASP A 392 8.81 17.12 1.20
C ASP A 392 8.79 16.54 2.61
N ALA A 393 9.94 16.05 3.07
CA ALA A 393 10.08 15.41 4.36
C ALA A 393 9.95 16.41 5.51
N GLN A 394 9.51 15.92 6.66
CA GLN A 394 9.51 16.77 7.86
C GLN A 394 10.92 17.32 8.14
N PRO A 395 11.03 18.54 8.68
CA PRO A 395 12.31 19.13 9.05
C PRO A 395 13.08 18.20 9.99
N TRP A 396 14.40 18.04 9.78
CA TRP A 396 15.23 17.11 10.55
C TRP A 396 15.24 17.43 12.06
N PHE A 397 15.06 18.68 12.44
CA PHE A 397 14.99 19.14 13.84
C PHE A 397 13.64 18.89 14.51
N ARG A 398 12.59 18.51 13.75
CA ARG A 398 11.28 18.14 14.29
C ARG A 398 11.32 16.67 14.71
N ILE A 399 11.37 16.44 16.00
CA ILE A 399 11.39 15.11 16.61
C ILE A 399 10.08 14.96 17.42
N PHE A 400 9.34 13.90 17.17
CA PHE A 400 8.10 13.65 17.88
C PHE A 400 8.40 13.16 19.29
N ASN A 401 7.85 13.85 20.31
CA ASN A 401 7.87 13.33 21.66
C ASN A 401 6.75 12.28 21.79
N PRO A 402 7.06 11.00 22.06
CA PRO A 402 6.05 9.93 22.06
C PRO A 402 4.97 10.12 23.12
N ILE A 403 5.30 10.71 24.28
CA ILE A 403 4.32 11.02 25.34
C ILE A 403 3.32 12.07 24.86
N THR A 404 3.83 13.19 24.31
CA THR A 404 2.96 14.26 23.77
C THR A 404 2.09 13.78 22.62
N GLN A 405 2.64 12.90 21.73
CA GLN A 405 1.85 12.28 20.66
C GLN A 405 0.76 11.37 21.23
N SER A 406 1.07 10.59 22.26
CA SER A 406 0.14 9.72 22.95
C SER A 406 -1.02 10.49 23.57
N LEU A 407 -0.72 11.50 24.38
CA LEU A 407 -1.72 12.40 24.99
C LEU A 407 -2.63 13.05 23.94
N ARG A 408 -2.06 13.46 22.80
CA ARG A 408 -2.82 14.14 21.75
C ARG A 408 -3.74 13.23 20.96
N PHE A 409 -3.28 12.03 20.58
CA PHE A 409 -3.98 11.17 19.61
C PHE A 409 -4.67 9.95 20.23
N ASP A 410 -4.39 9.64 21.48
CA ASP A 410 -5.10 8.63 22.28
C ASP A 410 -5.35 9.11 23.72
N PRO A 411 -5.98 10.30 23.92
CA PRO A 411 -6.04 10.98 25.21
C PRO A 411 -6.67 10.13 26.34
N GLN A 412 -7.46 9.14 26.00
CA GLN A 412 -8.09 8.23 26.95
C GLN A 412 -7.36 6.86 27.06
N GLY A 413 -6.22 6.71 26.37
CA GLY A 413 -5.47 5.46 26.36
C GLY A 413 -6.24 4.25 25.79
N LYS A 414 -7.32 4.48 25.05
CA LYS A 414 -8.17 3.38 24.51
C LYS A 414 -7.44 2.51 23.52
N PHE A 415 -6.64 3.12 22.65
CA PHE A 415 -5.83 2.38 21.69
C PHE A 415 -4.72 1.61 22.39
N ILE A 416 -4.03 2.26 23.35
CA ILE A 416 -2.99 1.62 24.15
C ILE A 416 -3.58 0.42 24.91
N LYS A 417 -4.67 0.58 25.66
CA LYS A 417 -5.32 -0.49 26.41
C LYS A 417 -5.74 -1.67 25.54
N LYS A 418 -6.11 -1.43 24.28
CA LYS A 418 -6.50 -2.48 23.33
C LYS A 418 -5.33 -3.41 22.97
N TYR A 419 -4.12 -2.87 22.83
CA TYR A 419 -2.96 -3.62 22.35
C TYR A 419 -1.92 -3.91 23.44
N ILE A 420 -2.06 -3.28 24.62
CA ILE A 420 -1.22 -3.49 25.78
C ILE A 420 -2.13 -3.76 26.99
N PRO A 421 -2.70 -4.97 27.08
CA PRO A 421 -3.61 -5.32 28.17
C PRO A 421 -2.96 -5.23 29.56
N GLU A 422 -1.64 -5.34 29.65
CA GLU A 422 -0.87 -5.16 30.88
C GLU A 422 -1.07 -3.78 31.52
N LEU A 423 -1.42 -2.76 30.73
CA LEU A 423 -1.65 -1.40 31.19
C LEU A 423 -3.14 -1.05 31.38
N TYR A 424 -4.05 -2.03 31.27
CA TYR A 424 -5.50 -1.79 31.30
C TYR A 424 -5.99 -1.08 32.56
N SER A 425 -5.39 -1.38 33.70
CA SER A 425 -5.79 -0.82 35.03
C SER A 425 -5.27 0.60 35.30
N LEU A 426 -4.41 1.14 34.42
CA LEU A 426 -3.89 2.50 34.60
C LEU A 426 -4.95 3.55 34.24
N ASP A 427 -4.89 4.67 34.94
CA ASP A 427 -5.68 5.87 34.65
C ASP A 427 -5.22 6.51 33.33
N ASN A 428 -6.06 7.37 32.77
CA ASN A 428 -5.79 7.99 31.47
C ASN A 428 -4.52 8.85 31.46
N ASP A 429 -4.15 9.46 32.58
CA ASP A 429 -2.95 10.29 32.67
C ASP A 429 -1.68 9.45 32.88
N GLU A 430 -1.78 8.34 33.59
CA GLU A 430 -0.67 7.45 33.90
C GLU A 430 -0.25 6.58 32.70
N ILE A 431 -1.20 6.20 31.84
CA ILE A 431 -0.98 5.23 30.76
C ILE A 431 0.00 5.74 29.68
N HIS A 432 0.17 7.04 29.56
CA HIS A 432 1.08 7.65 28.55
C HIS A 432 2.54 7.64 28.96
N ALA A 433 2.81 7.55 30.28
CA ALA A 433 4.16 7.50 30.85
C ALA A 433 4.16 6.59 32.12
N PRO A 434 3.88 5.28 31.95
CA PRO A 434 3.62 4.38 33.07
C PRO A 434 4.78 4.25 34.06
N TRP A 435 6.02 4.45 33.62
CA TRP A 435 7.20 4.41 34.49
C TRP A 435 7.24 5.52 35.58
N LEU A 436 6.39 6.54 35.45
CA LEU A 436 6.24 7.58 36.45
C LEU A 436 5.22 7.21 37.56
N SER A 437 4.43 6.17 37.35
CA SER A 437 3.42 5.69 38.31
C SER A 437 3.97 4.59 39.21
N GLN A 438 3.67 4.68 40.50
CA GLN A 438 4.02 3.62 41.48
C GLN A 438 3.25 2.31 41.21
N LYS A 439 2.08 2.38 40.56
CA LYS A 439 1.25 1.19 40.22
C LYS A 439 1.98 0.23 39.28
N THR A 440 2.88 0.76 38.44
CA THR A 440 3.57 -0.06 37.40
C THR A 440 4.72 -0.89 37.90
N GLN A 441 5.19 -0.68 39.14
CA GLN A 441 6.28 -1.47 39.73
C GLN A 441 5.96 -3.00 39.79
N LYS A 442 4.68 -3.37 39.76
CA LYS A 442 4.19 -4.75 39.79
C LYS A 442 3.66 -5.24 38.43
N MET A 443 3.76 -4.44 37.40
CA MET A 443 3.24 -4.79 36.06
C MET A 443 4.35 -5.39 35.19
N ASP A 444 3.99 -6.36 34.36
CA ASP A 444 4.89 -6.95 33.37
C ASP A 444 4.94 -6.08 32.11
N TYR A 445 5.35 -4.81 32.29
CA TYR A 445 5.56 -3.86 31.19
C TYR A 445 6.94 -3.21 31.33
N PRO A 446 7.74 -3.13 30.24
CA PRO A 446 9.13 -2.66 30.31
C PRO A 446 9.21 -1.17 30.64
N LYS A 447 10.30 -0.80 31.31
CA LYS A 447 10.70 0.61 31.43
C LYS A 447 11.18 1.13 30.07
N PRO A 448 11.16 2.45 29.83
CA PRO A 448 11.74 3.04 28.63
C PRO A 448 13.19 2.60 28.39
N ILE A 449 13.44 2.06 27.19
CA ILE A 449 14.80 1.60 26.81
C ILE A 449 15.77 2.74 26.52
N VAL A 450 15.23 3.95 26.29
CA VAL A 450 15.98 5.18 26.07
C VAL A 450 15.26 6.34 26.76
N ASP A 451 16.02 7.40 27.13
CA ASP A 451 15.45 8.69 27.55
C ASP A 451 15.26 9.59 26.33
N HIS A 452 14.02 10.00 26.05
CA HIS A 452 13.67 10.82 24.88
C HIS A 452 14.47 12.15 24.82
N ALA A 453 14.68 12.83 25.97
CA ALA A 453 15.33 14.11 25.98
C ALA A 453 16.82 13.99 25.57
N SER A 454 17.48 12.97 26.09
CA SER A 454 18.88 12.63 25.74
C SER A 454 19.01 12.23 24.28
N GLN A 455 18.11 11.36 23.78
CA GLN A 455 18.15 10.91 22.39
C GLN A 455 17.84 12.02 21.39
N ARG A 456 16.95 12.93 21.74
CA ARG A 456 16.69 14.12 20.94
C ARG A 456 17.95 14.96 20.72
N ILE A 457 18.79 15.14 21.72
CA ILE A 457 20.07 15.87 21.60
C ILE A 457 20.99 15.14 20.63
N LYS A 458 21.16 13.82 20.80
CA LYS A 458 21.98 12.98 19.92
C LYS A 458 21.47 13.01 18.46
N ALA A 459 20.17 12.87 18.25
CA ALA A 459 19.57 12.94 16.91
C ALA A 459 19.87 14.29 16.24
N LEU A 460 19.70 15.41 16.95
CA LEU A 460 20.01 16.73 16.42
C LEU A 460 21.49 16.87 16.03
N ALA A 461 22.42 16.36 16.86
CA ALA A 461 23.84 16.34 16.55
C ALA A 461 24.14 15.49 15.32
N LEU A 462 23.56 14.28 15.24
CA LEU A 462 23.72 13.35 14.13
C LEU A 462 23.28 13.95 12.79
N TYR A 463 22.11 14.58 12.74
CA TYR A 463 21.64 15.21 11.50
C TYR A 463 22.37 16.50 11.13
N LYS A 464 22.91 17.22 12.13
CA LYS A 464 23.71 18.42 11.90
C LYS A 464 25.05 18.09 11.28
N SER A 465 25.70 16.96 11.66
CA SER A 465 27.03 16.57 11.19
C SER A 465 27.11 16.30 9.67
N VAL A 466 26.01 16.03 9.00
CA VAL A 466 25.96 15.78 7.55
C VAL A 466 25.52 17.02 6.73
N LYS A 467 25.27 18.15 7.39
CA LYS A 467 24.90 19.43 6.76
C LYS A 467 26.03 20.47 6.79
N SER A 468 27.09 20.17 7.53
CA SER A 468 28.33 20.93 7.52
C SER A 468 29.23 20.42 6.39
#